data_db43aa1abc95b2a775b203cea7420e60
#
_entry.id   db43aa1abc95b2a775b203cea7420e60
#
_cell.length_a   1.000
_cell.length_b   1.000
_cell.length_c   1.000
_cell.angle_alpha   90.00
_cell.angle_beta   90.00
_cell.angle_gamma   90.00
#
_symmetry.space_group_name_H-M   'P 1'
#
loop_
_entity.id
_entity.type
_entity.pdbx_description
1 polymer ?
#
loop_
_entity_poly.entity_id
_entity_poly.type
_entity_poly.pdbx_seq_one_letter_code
_entity_poly.pdbx_strand_id
1 'polypeptide(L)'
;MTTTTVRADVVGSLLRPEYLREARDVARTGSLGAGELHALEDKAVLEAIALQESVGIQAITDGEFRRTGWIAFIPMVDDPLFEAPVSGFEFLHAASGWRGLWKTGAGDPADTSALPPEEPFVTRRLQVERDIVGDEYSFLKANAKARAKYTIPAPSWSRIFWHPEHSTDAYPTSDDFIEDIARLTREHIVDRLVELGCDYIQLDAPNYAQWHIDPGNRAVFEEHGHDMAHELVADAELDNMVFEGLGGVTRAMHMCRGNAPGGMWAATGGYDVISSEVFPRLTNLDRLLLEYDSDRAGSFAPLADVLPHHQVVLGLVTTKDGALENPDDVVARIEEATEHVPLERLAVSPQCGFASGEIARTMTLEEQEAKLRLVGEVARRVWG
;
A
#
# COMPACT_ATOMS: atom_id res chain seq x y z
N MET A 1 -18.74 -14.45 -17.35
CA MET A 1 -18.20 -13.29 -18.09
C MET A 1 -16.70 -13.39 -18.00
N THR A 2 -15.97 -13.41 -19.10
CA THR A 2 -14.50 -13.37 -19.07
C THR A 2 -14.13 -11.98 -18.56
N THR A 3 -13.65 -11.87 -17.33
CA THR A 3 -13.08 -10.63 -16.80
C THR A 3 -11.91 -10.25 -17.69
N THR A 4 -11.98 -9.11 -18.33
CA THR A 4 -10.86 -8.57 -19.12
C THR A 4 -9.65 -8.42 -18.19
N THR A 5 -8.51 -8.95 -18.61
CA THR A 5 -7.28 -8.86 -17.83
C THR A 5 -6.87 -7.39 -17.70
N VAL A 6 -6.67 -6.91 -16.49
CA VAL A 6 -6.18 -5.55 -16.23
C VAL A 6 -4.70 -5.48 -16.62
N ARG A 7 -4.36 -4.58 -17.54
CA ARG A 7 -2.99 -4.34 -18.04
C ARG A 7 -2.41 -3.01 -17.58
N ALA A 8 -3.25 -1.98 -17.49
CA ALA A 8 -2.93 -0.69 -16.89
C ALA A 8 -3.54 -0.63 -15.49
N ASP A 9 -2.70 -0.70 -14.47
CA ASP A 9 -3.10 -0.70 -13.07
C ASP A 9 -2.54 0.54 -12.34
N VAL A 10 -3.03 0.82 -11.16
CA VAL A 10 -2.47 1.80 -10.21
C VAL A 10 -2.25 1.12 -8.86
N VAL A 11 -1.39 1.67 -8.02
CA VAL A 11 -1.21 1.14 -6.65
C VAL A 11 -2.39 1.51 -5.77
N GLY A 12 -2.63 2.80 -5.52
CA GLY A 12 -3.74 3.23 -4.67
C GLY A 12 -3.87 4.75 -4.60
N SER A 13 -3.08 5.38 -3.77
CA SER A 13 -3.17 6.80 -3.45
C SER A 13 -2.80 7.71 -4.63
N LEU A 14 -3.53 8.82 -4.73
CA LEU A 14 -3.27 9.92 -5.66
C LEU A 14 -2.91 11.20 -4.88
N LEU A 15 -2.32 12.18 -5.59
CA LEU A 15 -2.04 13.51 -5.02
C LEU A 15 -3.36 14.20 -4.68
N ARG A 16 -3.51 14.60 -3.43
CA ARG A 16 -4.69 15.33 -2.97
C ARG A 16 -4.72 16.73 -3.58
N PRO A 17 -5.85 17.16 -4.20
CA PRO A 17 -6.04 18.52 -4.67
C PRO A 17 -5.80 19.55 -3.54
N GLU A 18 -5.29 20.74 -3.88
CA GLU A 18 -4.97 21.74 -2.88
C GLU A 18 -6.18 22.18 -2.07
N TYR A 19 -7.34 22.38 -2.71
CA TYR A 19 -8.59 22.73 -2.02
C TYR A 19 -9.02 21.71 -0.97
N LEU A 20 -8.74 20.40 -1.17
CA LEU A 20 -9.05 19.35 -0.19
C LEU A 20 -8.10 19.42 1.00
N ARG A 21 -6.82 19.69 0.78
CA ARG A 21 -5.84 19.85 1.85
C ARG A 21 -6.16 21.07 2.71
N GLU A 22 -6.42 22.22 2.06
CA GLU A 22 -6.85 23.44 2.74
C GLU A 22 -8.13 23.23 3.54
N ALA A 23 -9.12 22.51 2.98
CA ALA A 23 -10.37 22.19 3.66
C ALA A 23 -10.12 21.36 4.93
N ARG A 24 -9.22 20.37 4.89
CA ARG A 24 -8.84 19.57 6.05
C ARG A 24 -8.16 20.40 7.13
N ASP A 25 -7.24 21.30 6.73
CA ASP A 25 -6.58 22.18 7.69
C ASP A 25 -7.60 23.10 8.39
N VAL A 26 -8.58 23.61 7.65
CA VAL A 26 -9.68 24.42 8.23
C VAL A 26 -10.59 23.56 9.13
N ALA A 27 -10.89 22.31 8.73
CA ALA A 27 -11.70 21.40 9.52
C ALA A 27 -11.04 21.01 10.86
N ARG A 28 -9.71 20.82 10.87
CA ARG A 28 -8.94 20.58 12.12
C ARG A 28 -9.06 21.70 13.13
N THR A 29 -9.30 22.94 12.68
CA THR A 29 -9.56 24.07 13.57
C THR A 29 -11.04 24.16 14.04
N GLY A 30 -11.91 23.27 13.56
CA GLY A 30 -13.33 23.32 13.82
C GLY A 30 -14.11 24.37 13.03
N SER A 31 -13.46 25.04 12.05
CA SER A 31 -14.06 26.12 11.27
C SER A 31 -14.78 25.62 9.99
N LEU A 32 -14.67 24.33 9.66
CA LEU A 32 -15.40 23.66 8.59
C LEU A 32 -16.18 22.48 9.16
N GLY A 33 -17.46 22.35 8.81
CA GLY A 33 -18.31 21.26 9.27
C GLY A 33 -17.99 19.93 8.58
N ALA A 34 -18.21 18.80 9.29
CA ALA A 34 -17.95 17.47 8.73
C ALA A 34 -18.69 17.21 7.39
N GLY A 35 -19.94 17.68 7.25
CA GLY A 35 -20.69 17.53 5.99
C GLY A 35 -20.11 18.34 4.83
N GLU A 36 -19.52 19.51 5.11
CA GLU A 36 -18.87 20.32 4.09
C GLU A 36 -17.53 19.70 3.64
N LEU A 37 -16.77 19.18 4.61
CA LEU A 37 -15.54 18.42 4.29
C LEU A 37 -15.86 17.18 3.43
N HIS A 38 -16.87 16.41 3.84
CA HIS A 38 -17.30 15.23 3.11
C HIS A 38 -17.71 15.54 1.65
N ALA A 39 -18.40 16.65 1.40
CA ALA A 39 -18.76 17.08 0.05
C ALA A 39 -17.53 17.45 -0.79
N LEU A 40 -16.48 17.97 -0.18
CA LEU A 40 -15.21 18.26 -0.88
C LEU A 40 -14.41 16.97 -1.16
N GLU A 41 -14.47 15.99 -0.25
CA GLU A 41 -13.92 14.66 -0.48
C GLU A 41 -14.65 13.94 -1.63
N ASP A 42 -15.98 14.00 -1.67
CA ASP A 42 -16.78 13.46 -2.77
C ASP A 42 -16.33 14.06 -4.11
N LYS A 43 -16.21 15.39 -4.17
CA LYS A 43 -15.72 16.09 -5.37
C LYS A 43 -14.34 15.59 -5.78
N ALA A 44 -13.41 15.48 -4.85
CA ALA A 44 -12.06 15.03 -5.14
C ALA A 44 -12.02 13.59 -5.66
N VAL A 45 -12.79 12.69 -5.07
CA VAL A 45 -12.93 11.30 -5.53
C VAL A 45 -13.51 11.22 -6.94
N LEU A 46 -14.53 12.04 -7.27
CA LEU A 46 -15.07 12.10 -8.63
C LEU A 46 -14.03 12.60 -9.65
N GLU A 47 -13.21 13.58 -9.29
CA GLU A 47 -12.10 14.06 -10.12
C GLU A 47 -11.03 12.97 -10.31
N ALA A 48 -10.69 12.22 -9.26
CA ALA A 48 -9.76 11.09 -9.32
C ALA A 48 -10.26 9.96 -10.24
N ILE A 49 -11.53 9.59 -10.14
CA ILE A 49 -12.18 8.60 -11.02
C ILE A 49 -12.08 9.07 -12.47
N ALA A 50 -12.52 10.31 -12.75
CA ALA A 50 -12.54 10.86 -14.11
C ALA A 50 -11.12 10.93 -14.70
N LEU A 51 -10.11 11.31 -13.92
CA LEU A 51 -8.72 11.33 -14.36
C LEU A 51 -8.26 9.94 -14.78
N GLN A 52 -8.35 8.96 -13.89
CA GLN A 52 -7.88 7.59 -14.14
C GLN A 52 -8.55 6.96 -15.37
N GLU A 53 -9.88 7.12 -15.50
CA GLU A 53 -10.64 6.63 -16.67
C GLU A 53 -10.23 7.34 -17.96
N SER A 54 -10.00 8.65 -17.92
CA SER A 54 -9.67 9.46 -19.11
C SER A 54 -8.33 9.07 -19.73
N VAL A 55 -7.39 8.58 -18.91
CA VAL A 55 -6.04 8.20 -19.35
C VAL A 55 -5.90 6.70 -19.64
N GLY A 56 -6.96 5.91 -19.41
CA GLY A 56 -7.04 4.50 -19.79
C GLY A 56 -6.55 3.53 -18.73
N ILE A 57 -6.55 3.94 -17.45
CA ILE A 57 -6.36 3.02 -16.33
C ILE A 57 -7.56 2.09 -16.24
N GLN A 58 -7.32 0.79 -16.06
CA GLN A 58 -8.34 -0.25 -16.15
C GLN A 58 -8.83 -0.72 -14.77
N ALA A 59 -8.00 -0.59 -13.73
CA ALA A 59 -8.39 -0.77 -12.34
C ALA A 59 -8.09 0.53 -11.59
N ILE A 60 -9.12 1.16 -11.04
CA ILE A 60 -9.05 2.50 -10.47
C ILE A 60 -9.38 2.51 -8.97
N THR A 61 -8.88 3.50 -8.26
CA THR A 61 -9.15 3.75 -6.84
C THR A 61 -9.84 5.09 -6.64
N ASP A 62 -10.30 5.35 -5.41
CA ASP A 62 -10.78 6.66 -4.97
C ASP A 62 -9.66 7.68 -4.69
N GLY A 63 -8.39 7.29 -4.93
CA GLY A 63 -7.19 8.06 -4.61
C GLY A 63 -6.86 8.09 -3.13
N GLU A 64 -7.59 7.35 -2.30
CA GLU A 64 -7.48 7.33 -0.83
C GLU A 64 -7.75 8.71 -0.21
N PHE A 65 -8.64 9.49 -0.85
CA PHE A 65 -8.86 10.88 -0.48
C PHE A 65 -9.67 11.07 0.81
N ARG A 66 -10.31 10.04 1.33
CA ARG A 66 -11.01 10.09 2.62
C ARG A 66 -10.13 9.69 3.80
N ARG A 67 -8.91 9.22 3.53
CA ARG A 67 -7.94 8.78 4.53
C ARG A 67 -6.87 9.84 4.77
N THR A 68 -6.27 9.87 5.96
CA THR A 68 -5.10 10.72 6.25
C THR A 68 -3.82 10.14 5.66
N GLY A 69 -3.80 8.83 5.38
CA GLY A 69 -2.73 8.09 4.73
C GLY A 69 -3.22 6.76 4.20
N TRP A 70 -2.34 5.97 3.63
CA TRP A 70 -2.63 4.63 3.09
C TRP A 70 -3.14 3.63 4.15
N ILE A 71 -2.90 3.92 5.44
CA ILE A 71 -3.37 3.10 6.56
C ILE A 71 -4.78 3.55 6.93
N ALA A 72 -5.76 2.67 6.71
CA ALA A 72 -7.16 3.01 6.79
C ALA A 72 -7.80 2.80 8.17
N PHE A 73 -7.25 1.94 9.04
CA PHE A 73 -7.96 1.49 10.25
C PHE A 73 -7.14 1.52 11.55
N ILE A 74 -5.82 1.74 11.46
CA ILE A 74 -4.94 1.90 12.61
C ILE A 74 -4.61 3.38 12.78
N PRO A 75 -4.76 3.96 13.96
CA PRO A 75 -4.40 5.35 14.21
C PRO A 75 -2.88 5.51 14.12
N MET A 76 -2.40 6.29 13.15
CA MET A 76 -0.97 6.59 12.99
C MET A 76 -0.56 7.87 13.72
N VAL A 77 -1.50 8.78 13.86
CA VAL A 77 -1.35 10.06 14.54
C VAL A 77 -2.67 10.39 15.21
N ASP A 78 -2.60 11.14 16.30
CA ASP A 78 -3.80 11.74 16.92
C ASP A 78 -4.29 12.90 16.02
N ASP A 79 -5.18 12.59 15.09
CA ASP A 79 -5.78 13.58 14.18
C ASP A 79 -7.27 13.74 14.52
N PRO A 80 -7.75 14.94 14.89
CA PRO A 80 -9.15 15.18 15.23
C PRO A 80 -10.14 14.89 14.08
N LEU A 81 -9.67 14.76 12.86
CA LEU A 81 -10.49 14.39 11.70
C LEU A 81 -10.56 12.88 11.48
N PHE A 82 -9.73 12.10 12.18
CA PHE A 82 -9.65 10.67 12.00
C PHE A 82 -9.99 9.93 13.29
N GLU A 83 -11.21 9.47 13.39
CA GLU A 83 -11.60 8.54 14.43
C GLU A 83 -11.25 7.11 13.98
N ALA A 84 -10.34 6.45 14.70
CA ALA A 84 -9.94 5.09 14.37
C ALA A 84 -11.14 4.13 14.45
N PRO A 85 -11.45 3.37 13.39
CA PRO A 85 -12.54 2.41 13.39
C PRO A 85 -12.25 1.16 14.23
N VAL A 86 -11.00 0.99 14.66
CA VAL A 86 -10.54 -0.12 15.51
C VAL A 86 -9.96 0.44 16.79
N SER A 87 -10.47 -0.02 17.93
CA SER A 87 -9.95 0.31 19.26
C SER A 87 -8.96 -0.75 19.74
N GLY A 88 -8.23 -0.42 20.83
CA GLY A 88 -7.22 -1.30 21.43
C GLY A 88 -5.81 -0.71 21.39
N PHE A 89 -5.62 0.43 20.74
CA PHE A 89 -4.36 1.16 20.67
C PHE A 89 -4.32 2.31 21.68
N GLU A 90 -3.12 2.59 22.19
CA GLU A 90 -2.84 3.77 23.01
C GLU A 90 -1.58 4.45 22.48
N PHE A 91 -1.58 5.78 22.46
CA PHE A 91 -0.39 6.57 22.11
C PHE A 91 0.50 6.69 23.33
N LEU A 92 1.70 6.13 23.27
CA LEU A 92 2.65 6.05 24.37
C LEU A 92 4.00 6.62 23.95
N HIS A 93 4.68 7.25 24.91
CA HIS A 93 6.08 7.64 24.76
C HIS A 93 6.95 6.38 24.72
N ALA A 94 7.44 6.08 23.53
CA ALA A 94 8.38 4.97 23.35
C ALA A 94 9.80 5.50 23.35
N ALA A 95 10.56 5.20 24.39
CA ALA A 95 12.00 5.48 24.43
C ALA A 95 12.79 4.64 23.40
N SER A 96 12.16 3.69 22.77
CA SER A 96 12.74 2.73 21.81
C SER A 96 11.72 2.28 20.76
N GLY A 97 10.82 3.19 20.34
CA GLY A 97 9.83 2.85 19.30
C GLY A 97 10.48 2.48 17.97
N TRP A 98 9.91 1.51 17.29
CA TRP A 98 10.36 0.99 15.99
C TRP A 98 10.51 2.08 14.93
N ARG A 99 9.69 3.14 14.99
CA ARG A 99 9.73 4.27 14.05
C ARG A 99 11.03 5.06 14.10
N GLY A 100 11.72 5.09 15.25
CA GLY A 100 13.04 5.70 15.41
C GLY A 100 14.18 4.86 14.81
N LEU A 101 13.92 3.60 14.45
CA LEU A 101 14.92 2.68 13.92
C LEU A 101 15.03 2.75 12.39
N TRP A 102 14.07 3.33 11.69
CA TRP A 102 14.09 3.39 10.24
C TRP A 102 15.10 4.41 9.75
N LYS A 103 16.16 3.93 9.15
CA LYS A 103 17.03 4.77 8.32
C LYS A 103 16.31 4.98 7.00
N THR A 104 15.96 6.22 6.69
CA THR A 104 15.58 6.57 5.33
C THR A 104 16.80 6.31 4.43
N GLY A 105 16.65 5.61 3.32
CA GLY A 105 17.65 4.97 2.45
C GLY A 105 18.89 5.73 1.97
N ALA A 106 19.31 6.77 2.66
CA ALA A 106 20.48 7.61 2.38
C ALA A 106 21.61 7.48 3.43
N GLY A 107 21.52 6.54 4.38
CA GLY A 107 22.61 6.28 5.34
C GLY A 107 22.67 7.20 6.56
N ASP A 108 21.89 8.27 6.61
CA ASP A 108 21.68 9.06 7.82
C ASP A 108 20.44 8.58 8.58
N PRO A 109 20.48 8.52 9.93
CA PRO A 109 19.27 8.31 10.69
C PRO A 109 18.27 9.40 10.30
N ALA A 110 17.02 9.01 9.97
CA ALA A 110 15.96 9.97 9.76
C ALA A 110 15.99 10.99 10.91
N ASP A 111 15.84 12.28 10.57
CA ASP A 111 15.62 13.29 11.61
C ASP A 111 14.28 12.96 12.30
N THR A 112 14.35 12.18 13.37
CA THR A 112 13.20 11.75 14.16
C THR A 112 12.57 12.90 14.93
N SER A 113 13.19 14.11 14.93
CA SER A 113 12.63 15.30 15.58
C SER A 113 11.30 15.75 14.99
N ALA A 114 10.99 15.34 13.74
CA ALA A 114 9.70 15.60 13.09
C ALA A 114 8.64 14.52 13.37
N LEU A 115 8.99 13.38 14.00
CA LEU A 115 8.05 12.34 14.38
C LEU A 115 7.32 12.74 15.67
N PRO A 116 6.02 12.38 15.81
CA PRO A 116 5.31 12.57 17.06
C PRO A 116 6.08 11.89 18.21
N PRO A 117 6.15 12.49 19.40
CA PRO A 117 6.83 11.90 20.54
C PRO A 117 6.13 10.63 21.07
N GLU A 118 4.89 10.41 20.67
CA GLU A 118 4.07 9.27 21.04
C GLU A 118 3.77 8.43 19.81
N GLU A 119 3.80 7.11 19.99
CA GLU A 119 3.51 6.11 18.95
C GLU A 119 2.34 5.23 19.41
N PRO A 120 1.48 4.77 18.45
CA PRO A 120 0.40 3.87 18.81
C PRO A 120 0.94 2.46 19.08
N PHE A 121 0.66 1.92 20.27
CA PHE A 121 0.89 0.53 20.59
C PHE A 121 -0.42 -0.17 20.92
N VAL A 122 -0.52 -1.44 20.54
CA VAL A 122 -1.65 -2.26 20.95
C VAL A 122 -1.48 -2.63 22.43
N THR A 123 -2.43 -2.17 23.27
CA THR A 123 -2.41 -2.41 24.73
C THR A 123 -3.59 -3.26 25.20
N ARG A 124 -4.61 -3.44 24.35
CA ARG A 124 -5.80 -4.23 24.61
C ARG A 124 -6.17 -5.05 23.38
N ARG A 125 -6.99 -6.09 23.56
CA ARG A 125 -7.58 -6.83 22.44
C ARG A 125 -8.32 -5.87 21.53
N LEU A 126 -8.08 -6.03 20.20
CA LEU A 126 -8.70 -5.18 19.19
C LEU A 126 -10.21 -5.38 19.11
N GLN A 127 -10.95 -4.30 18.90
CA GLN A 127 -12.37 -4.31 18.63
C GLN A 127 -12.69 -3.40 17.45
N VAL A 128 -13.53 -3.87 16.55
CA VAL A 128 -14.02 -3.07 15.42
C VAL A 128 -15.26 -2.32 15.89
N GLU A 129 -15.19 -0.99 15.88
CA GLU A 129 -16.22 -0.10 16.42
C GLU A 129 -17.23 0.34 15.34
N ARG A 130 -16.85 0.29 14.07
CA ARG A 130 -17.70 0.72 12.94
C ARG A 130 -17.28 0.09 11.63
N ASP A 131 -18.15 0.23 10.60
CA ASP A 131 -17.81 -0.16 9.22
C ASP A 131 -16.60 0.64 8.72
N ILE A 132 -15.56 -0.07 8.29
CA ILE A 132 -14.27 0.53 7.90
C ILE A 132 -14.30 0.99 6.44
N VAL A 133 -14.99 0.25 5.56
CA VAL A 133 -14.83 0.39 4.11
C VAL A 133 -16.12 0.76 3.37
N GLY A 134 -17.26 0.69 4.08
CA GLY A 134 -18.58 0.78 3.44
C GLY A 134 -18.81 2.04 2.63
N ASP A 135 -18.54 3.19 3.21
CA ASP A 135 -18.78 4.49 2.57
C ASP A 135 -17.80 4.75 1.42
N GLU A 136 -16.50 4.48 1.64
CA GLU A 136 -15.46 4.70 0.63
C GLU A 136 -15.71 3.85 -0.61
N TYR A 137 -15.85 2.54 -0.42
CA TYR A 137 -16.00 1.62 -1.55
C TYR A 137 -17.35 1.78 -2.26
N SER A 138 -18.44 1.98 -1.52
CA SER A 138 -19.77 2.19 -2.12
C SER A 138 -19.80 3.43 -3.01
N PHE A 139 -19.15 4.53 -2.58
CA PHE A 139 -19.07 5.74 -3.37
C PHE A 139 -18.20 5.55 -4.62
N LEU A 140 -17.02 4.94 -4.50
CA LEU A 140 -16.16 4.60 -5.64
C LEU A 140 -16.93 3.76 -6.66
N LYS A 141 -17.53 2.65 -6.21
CA LYS A 141 -18.24 1.71 -7.07
C LYS A 141 -19.44 2.34 -7.79
N ALA A 142 -20.20 3.19 -7.11
CA ALA A 142 -21.36 3.86 -7.69
C ALA A 142 -21.00 4.84 -8.82
N ASN A 143 -19.79 5.37 -8.84
CA ASN A 143 -19.34 6.41 -9.77
C ASN A 143 -18.31 5.91 -10.81
N ALA A 144 -17.65 4.78 -10.57
CA ALA A 144 -16.67 4.20 -11.48
C ALA A 144 -17.33 3.45 -12.65
N LYS A 145 -16.79 3.62 -13.86
CA LYS A 145 -17.09 2.80 -15.06
C LYS A 145 -16.01 1.74 -15.25
N ALA A 146 -14.75 2.08 -14.93
CA ALA A 146 -13.66 1.14 -14.88
C ALA A 146 -13.79 0.22 -13.64
N ARG A 147 -12.96 -0.81 -13.56
CA ARG A 147 -12.96 -1.73 -12.43
C ARG A 147 -12.54 -1.01 -11.15
N ALA A 148 -13.41 -1.00 -10.15
CA ALA A 148 -13.11 -0.42 -8.85
C ALA A 148 -12.21 -1.37 -8.05
N LYS A 149 -11.07 -0.85 -7.58
CA LYS A 149 -10.10 -1.55 -6.73
C LYS A 149 -10.06 -0.91 -5.35
N TYR A 150 -9.91 -1.72 -4.31
CA TYR A 150 -9.73 -1.24 -2.95
C TYR A 150 -8.40 -1.71 -2.37
N THR A 151 -7.70 -0.80 -1.67
CA THR A 151 -6.38 -1.03 -1.07
C THR A 151 -6.47 -0.99 0.44
N ILE A 152 -5.79 -1.92 1.10
CA ILE A 152 -5.71 -2.04 2.55
C ILE A 152 -4.28 -2.39 2.97
N PRO A 153 -3.82 -1.97 4.16
CA PRO A 153 -2.54 -2.42 4.67
C PRO A 153 -2.51 -3.94 4.84
N ALA A 154 -1.38 -4.56 4.54
CA ALA A 154 -1.15 -5.96 4.89
C ALA A 154 -1.12 -6.10 6.42
N PRO A 155 -1.73 -7.17 6.98
CA PRO A 155 -1.67 -7.43 8.41
C PRO A 155 -0.26 -7.39 8.99
N SER A 156 0.68 -8.02 8.32
CA SER A 156 2.08 -8.12 8.75
C SER A 156 2.75 -6.78 8.99
N TRP A 157 2.35 -5.73 8.23
CA TRP A 157 2.87 -4.37 8.44
C TRP A 157 2.53 -3.82 9.84
N SER A 158 1.47 -4.32 10.46
CA SER A 158 1.03 -3.88 11.80
C SER A 158 1.97 -4.31 12.92
N ARG A 159 2.95 -5.20 12.66
CA ARG A 159 3.92 -5.69 13.66
C ARG A 159 4.60 -4.57 14.43
N ILE A 160 4.80 -3.41 13.80
CA ILE A 160 5.39 -2.21 14.43
C ILE A 160 4.57 -1.63 15.59
N PHE A 161 3.31 -2.02 15.75
CA PHE A 161 2.44 -1.56 16.84
C PHE A 161 2.43 -2.49 18.04
N TRP A 162 3.16 -3.60 17.97
CA TRP A 162 3.35 -4.49 19.10
C TRP A 162 4.69 -4.20 19.80
N HIS A 163 4.67 -4.10 21.12
CA HIS A 163 5.86 -3.87 21.93
C HIS A 163 5.85 -4.76 23.16
N PRO A 164 6.96 -5.44 23.53
CA PRO A 164 6.98 -6.39 24.63
C PRO A 164 6.60 -5.79 26.01
N GLU A 165 6.86 -4.50 26.22
CA GLU A 165 6.52 -3.83 27.47
C GLU A 165 5.07 -3.37 27.57
N HIS A 166 4.37 -3.20 26.44
CA HIS A 166 3.03 -2.60 26.41
C HIS A 166 1.94 -3.54 25.92
N SER A 167 2.31 -4.56 25.14
CA SER A 167 1.35 -5.35 24.37
C SER A 167 1.15 -6.78 24.90
N THR A 168 2.09 -7.30 25.70
CA THR A 168 2.10 -8.73 26.13
C THR A 168 0.88 -9.16 26.93
N ASP A 169 0.25 -8.25 27.68
CA ASP A 169 -0.98 -8.56 28.42
C ASP A 169 -2.19 -8.80 27.47
N ALA A 170 -2.19 -8.13 26.33
CA ALA A 170 -3.22 -8.30 25.30
C ALA A 170 -2.87 -9.43 24.31
N TYR A 171 -1.61 -9.44 23.87
CA TYR A 171 -1.08 -10.38 22.87
C TYR A 171 0.30 -10.84 23.32
N PRO A 172 0.44 -12.10 23.78
CA PRO A 172 1.71 -12.64 24.32
C PRO A 172 2.91 -12.49 23.37
N THR A 173 2.65 -12.60 22.06
CA THR A 173 3.66 -12.42 20.99
C THR A 173 3.17 -11.45 19.93
N SER A 174 4.10 -10.95 19.10
CA SER A 174 3.74 -10.15 17.93
C SER A 174 2.97 -10.98 16.89
N ASP A 175 3.24 -12.28 16.77
CA ASP A 175 2.50 -13.16 15.87
C ASP A 175 1.02 -13.32 16.30
N ASP A 176 0.73 -13.48 17.60
CA ASP A 176 -0.65 -13.51 18.11
C ASP A 176 -1.41 -12.21 17.76
N PHE A 177 -0.72 -11.08 17.75
CA PHE A 177 -1.29 -9.80 17.36
C PHE A 177 -1.56 -9.73 15.85
N ILE A 178 -0.61 -10.16 15.02
CA ILE A 178 -0.79 -10.15 13.56
C ILE A 178 -1.85 -11.14 13.12
N GLU A 179 -1.94 -12.31 13.77
CA GLU A 179 -3.02 -13.26 13.51
C GLU A 179 -4.41 -12.64 13.78
N ASP A 180 -4.56 -11.89 14.86
CA ASP A 180 -5.82 -11.19 15.17
C ASP A 180 -6.11 -10.07 14.16
N ILE A 181 -5.10 -9.29 13.74
CA ILE A 181 -5.23 -8.31 12.65
C ILE A 181 -5.65 -9.00 11.35
N ALA A 182 -5.03 -10.11 10.97
CA ALA A 182 -5.39 -10.84 9.75
C ALA A 182 -6.84 -11.35 9.78
N ARG A 183 -7.27 -11.87 10.94
CA ARG A 183 -8.65 -12.28 11.15
C ARG A 183 -9.63 -11.10 11.05
N LEU A 184 -9.35 -9.98 11.73
CA LEU A 184 -10.19 -8.78 11.65
C LEU A 184 -10.22 -8.19 10.23
N THR A 185 -9.07 -8.16 9.54
CA THR A 185 -9.00 -7.74 8.14
C THR A 185 -9.89 -8.61 7.26
N ARG A 186 -9.89 -9.94 7.46
CA ARG A 186 -10.77 -10.83 6.73
C ARG A 186 -12.24 -10.57 7.06
N GLU A 187 -12.62 -10.62 8.32
CA GLU A 187 -14.03 -10.62 8.75
C GLU A 187 -14.71 -9.25 8.54
N HIS A 188 -14.01 -8.14 8.78
CA HIS A 188 -14.60 -6.80 8.80
C HIS A 188 -14.24 -5.93 7.59
N ILE A 189 -13.21 -6.28 6.84
CA ILE A 189 -12.78 -5.53 5.66
C ILE A 189 -13.04 -6.33 4.39
N VAL A 190 -12.37 -7.47 4.23
CA VAL A 190 -12.43 -8.25 2.98
C VAL A 190 -13.84 -8.79 2.74
N ASP A 191 -14.45 -9.45 3.72
CA ASP A 191 -15.80 -10.00 3.58
C ASP A 191 -16.82 -8.86 3.34
N ARG A 192 -16.66 -7.71 4.03
CA ARG A 192 -17.49 -6.53 3.81
C ARG A 192 -17.35 -5.95 2.40
N LEU A 193 -16.13 -5.84 1.88
CA LEU A 193 -15.89 -5.42 0.50
C LEU A 193 -16.55 -6.36 -0.51
N VAL A 194 -16.46 -7.67 -0.27
CA VAL A 194 -17.12 -8.69 -1.12
C VAL A 194 -18.64 -8.55 -1.08
N GLU A 195 -19.24 -8.34 0.08
CA GLU A 195 -20.67 -8.07 0.22
C GLU A 195 -21.11 -6.83 -0.58
N LEU A 196 -20.28 -5.79 -0.60
CA LEU A 196 -20.50 -4.60 -1.41
C LEU A 196 -20.23 -4.84 -2.91
N GLY A 197 -19.74 -6.03 -3.25
CA GLY A 197 -19.43 -6.49 -4.61
C GLY A 197 -18.11 -5.96 -5.13
N CYS A 198 -17.12 -5.79 -4.26
CA CYS A 198 -15.74 -5.58 -4.65
C CYS A 198 -15.18 -6.87 -5.25
N ASP A 199 -14.56 -6.76 -6.41
CA ASP A 199 -13.96 -7.90 -7.10
C ASP A 199 -12.44 -7.75 -7.30
N TYR A 200 -11.83 -6.68 -6.73
CA TYR A 200 -10.40 -6.46 -6.74
C TYR A 200 -9.93 -5.82 -5.41
N ILE A 201 -9.23 -6.60 -4.58
CA ILE A 201 -8.72 -6.18 -3.27
C ILE A 201 -7.20 -6.34 -3.27
N GLN A 202 -6.49 -5.31 -2.80
CA GLN A 202 -5.02 -5.28 -2.71
C GLN A 202 -4.57 -5.07 -1.27
N LEU A 203 -3.64 -5.91 -0.81
CA LEU A 203 -2.85 -5.68 0.39
C LEU A 203 -1.62 -4.84 0.04
N ASP A 204 -1.33 -3.81 0.83
CA ASP A 204 -0.11 -3.02 0.72
C ASP A 204 0.89 -3.44 1.79
N ALA A 205 2.00 -4.04 1.37
CA ALA A 205 2.98 -4.71 2.21
C ALA A 205 4.40 -4.15 2.03
N PRO A 206 4.66 -2.88 2.41
CA PRO A 206 6.00 -2.29 2.30
C PRO A 206 7.02 -2.91 3.25
N ASN A 207 6.57 -3.56 4.32
CA ASN A 207 7.41 -4.22 5.31
C ASN A 207 8.37 -5.25 4.70
N TYR A 208 7.97 -6.01 3.69
CA TYR A 208 8.86 -6.98 3.05
C TYR A 208 10.12 -6.33 2.51
N ALA A 209 10.01 -5.18 1.85
CA ALA A 209 11.18 -4.46 1.37
C ALA A 209 11.87 -3.66 2.47
N GLN A 210 11.11 -3.00 3.32
CA GLN A 210 11.66 -2.11 4.34
C GLN A 210 12.40 -2.87 5.44
N TRP A 211 11.91 -4.03 5.86
CA TRP A 211 12.48 -4.74 7.02
C TRP A 211 13.37 -5.91 6.60
N HIS A 212 13.03 -6.60 5.52
CA HIS A 212 13.71 -7.84 5.15
C HIS A 212 14.70 -7.69 4.00
N ILE A 213 14.44 -6.80 3.04
CA ILE A 213 15.32 -6.58 1.88
C ILE A 213 16.45 -5.62 2.21
N ASP A 214 16.14 -4.47 2.84
CA ASP A 214 17.16 -3.47 3.15
C ASP A 214 18.10 -3.96 4.25
N PRO A 215 19.42 -4.14 3.96
CA PRO A 215 20.35 -4.75 4.92
C PRO A 215 20.58 -3.86 6.14
N GLY A 216 20.47 -2.53 5.99
CA GLY A 216 20.65 -1.60 7.10
C GLY A 216 19.48 -1.66 8.07
N ASN A 217 18.25 -1.65 7.55
CA ASN A 217 17.06 -1.77 8.37
C ASN A 217 17.01 -3.15 9.03
N ARG A 218 17.25 -4.22 8.27
CA ARG A 218 17.27 -5.59 8.80
C ARG A 218 18.22 -5.75 9.98
N ALA A 219 19.46 -5.23 9.87
CA ALA A 219 20.42 -5.30 10.96
C ALA A 219 19.92 -4.60 12.24
N VAL A 220 19.21 -3.48 12.10
CA VAL A 220 18.60 -2.78 13.23
C VAL A 220 17.54 -3.64 13.91
N PHE A 221 16.65 -4.28 13.16
CA PHE A 221 15.65 -5.19 13.73
C PHE A 221 16.29 -6.37 14.46
N GLU A 222 17.32 -7.00 13.86
CA GLU A 222 18.08 -8.10 14.48
C GLU A 222 18.77 -7.66 15.78
N GLU A 223 19.37 -6.46 15.84
CA GLU A 223 19.96 -5.89 17.06
C GLU A 223 18.92 -5.68 18.18
N HIS A 224 17.64 -5.47 17.82
CA HIS A 224 16.54 -5.32 18.78
C HIS A 224 15.84 -6.65 19.10
N GLY A 225 16.42 -7.76 18.67
CA GLY A 225 15.98 -9.10 19.07
C GLY A 225 14.91 -9.73 18.20
N HIS A 226 14.68 -9.18 16.99
CA HIS A 226 13.77 -9.78 16.00
C HIS A 226 14.41 -10.98 15.32
N ASP A 227 13.66 -12.06 15.20
CA ASP A 227 14.01 -13.19 14.33
C ASP A 227 13.49 -12.92 12.91
N MET A 228 14.28 -12.16 12.14
CA MET A 228 13.90 -11.74 10.79
C MET A 228 13.64 -12.90 9.84
N ALA A 229 14.23 -14.07 10.07
CA ALA A 229 13.96 -15.25 9.24
C ALA A 229 12.61 -15.88 9.56
N HIS A 230 12.27 -15.99 10.85
CA HIS A 230 10.96 -16.43 11.31
C HIS A 230 9.87 -15.46 10.86
N GLU A 231 10.04 -14.17 11.12
CA GLU A 231 9.05 -13.14 10.83
C GLU A 231 8.75 -13.03 9.32
N LEU A 232 9.75 -13.18 8.44
CA LEU A 232 9.53 -13.20 6.99
C LEU A 232 8.54 -14.29 6.56
N VAL A 233 8.69 -15.48 7.12
CA VAL A 233 7.83 -16.63 6.81
C VAL A 233 6.45 -16.46 7.43
N ALA A 234 6.39 -16.10 8.72
CA ALA A 234 5.14 -15.87 9.44
C ALA A 234 4.31 -14.75 8.79
N ASP A 235 4.94 -13.65 8.42
CA ASP A 235 4.28 -12.53 7.74
C ASP A 235 3.67 -12.98 6.41
N ALA A 236 4.41 -13.74 5.59
CA ALA A 236 3.90 -14.23 4.31
C ALA A 236 2.71 -15.19 4.47
N GLU A 237 2.74 -16.06 5.46
CA GLU A 237 1.66 -17.00 5.75
C GLU A 237 0.41 -16.28 6.29
N LEU A 238 0.58 -15.32 7.21
CA LEU A 238 -0.52 -14.56 7.80
C LEU A 238 -1.19 -13.62 6.77
N ASP A 239 -0.41 -12.93 5.94
CA ASP A 239 -0.96 -12.11 4.85
C ASP A 239 -1.70 -12.96 3.81
N ASN A 240 -1.14 -14.12 3.46
CA ASN A 240 -1.78 -15.05 2.53
C ASN A 240 -3.11 -15.62 3.07
N MET A 241 -3.22 -15.82 4.38
CA MET A 241 -4.42 -16.35 5.06
C MET A 241 -5.64 -15.41 4.91
N VAL A 242 -5.43 -14.09 4.79
CA VAL A 242 -6.51 -13.11 4.61
C VAL A 242 -7.44 -13.47 3.46
N PHE A 243 -6.91 -14.10 2.42
CA PHE A 243 -7.67 -14.47 1.22
C PHE A 243 -8.04 -15.95 1.14
N GLU A 244 -7.83 -16.72 2.21
CA GLU A 244 -8.13 -18.15 2.20
C GLU A 244 -9.59 -18.43 1.86
N GLY A 245 -9.83 -19.36 0.91
CA GLY A 245 -11.17 -19.78 0.49
C GLY A 245 -11.97 -18.72 -0.26
N LEU A 246 -11.41 -17.53 -0.54
CA LEU A 246 -12.10 -16.46 -1.24
C LEU A 246 -12.06 -16.68 -2.76
N GLY A 247 -13.23 -16.85 -3.37
CA GLY A 247 -13.40 -16.99 -4.82
C GLY A 247 -14.08 -15.77 -5.46
N GLY A 248 -13.85 -15.58 -6.77
CA GLY A 248 -14.55 -14.52 -7.54
C GLY A 248 -14.00 -13.11 -7.35
N VAL A 249 -12.89 -12.95 -6.64
CA VAL A 249 -12.20 -11.68 -6.36
C VAL A 249 -10.77 -11.78 -6.85
N THR A 250 -10.24 -10.75 -7.47
CA THR A 250 -8.81 -10.61 -7.72
C THR A 250 -8.12 -10.20 -6.41
N ARG A 251 -7.25 -11.04 -5.93
CA ARG A 251 -6.52 -10.91 -4.66
C ARG A 251 -5.09 -10.48 -4.98
N ALA A 252 -4.74 -9.27 -4.57
CA ALA A 252 -3.46 -8.69 -4.93
C ALA A 252 -2.63 -8.30 -3.70
N MET A 253 -1.31 -8.20 -3.89
CA MET A 253 -0.40 -7.64 -2.93
C MET A 253 0.58 -6.70 -3.62
N HIS A 254 0.78 -5.53 -3.03
CA HIS A 254 1.79 -4.57 -3.44
C HIS A 254 2.95 -4.56 -2.46
N MET A 255 4.15 -4.73 -2.98
CA MET A 255 5.40 -4.66 -2.23
C MET A 255 6.24 -3.51 -2.75
N CYS A 256 6.31 -2.41 -2.02
CA CYS A 256 7.15 -1.26 -2.37
C CYS A 256 8.27 -1.03 -1.36
N ARG A 257 9.15 -0.10 -1.70
CA ARG A 257 10.26 0.32 -0.82
C ARG A 257 9.94 1.56 -0.01
N GLY A 258 8.65 1.89 0.11
CA GLY A 258 8.12 3.01 0.85
C GLY A 258 8.23 4.35 0.12
N ASN A 259 7.38 5.29 0.52
CA ASN A 259 7.36 6.68 0.08
C ASN A 259 7.62 7.58 1.28
N ALA A 260 8.90 7.85 1.55
CA ALA A 260 9.29 8.82 2.56
C ALA A 260 9.09 10.26 2.05
N PRO A 261 8.96 11.25 2.96
CA PRO A 261 8.84 12.66 2.58
C PRO A 261 9.94 13.11 1.61
N GLY A 262 9.61 13.97 0.66
CA GLY A 262 10.56 14.49 -0.33
C GLY A 262 10.93 13.51 -1.44
N GLY A 263 10.15 12.46 -1.68
CA GLY A 263 10.39 11.49 -2.75
C GLY A 263 11.48 10.45 -2.43
N MET A 264 11.92 10.40 -1.19
CA MET A 264 12.94 9.42 -0.75
C MET A 264 12.33 8.02 -0.67
N TRP A 265 13.20 7.02 -0.83
CA TRP A 265 12.86 5.62 -0.55
C TRP A 265 13.19 5.30 0.91
N ALA A 266 12.32 4.49 1.54
CA ALA A 266 12.59 4.00 2.90
C ALA A 266 13.48 2.74 2.90
N ALA A 267 13.71 2.13 1.73
CA ALA A 267 14.51 0.91 1.59
C ALA A 267 15.17 0.80 0.22
N THR A 268 16.24 0.00 0.15
CA THR A 268 16.96 -0.36 -1.09
C THR A 268 17.17 -1.87 -1.16
N GLY A 269 17.38 -2.42 -2.38
CA GLY A 269 17.70 -3.83 -2.62
C GLY A 269 16.68 -4.53 -3.49
N GLY A 270 17.11 -5.61 -4.15
CA GLY A 270 16.27 -6.44 -5.01
C GLY A 270 15.44 -7.46 -4.26
N TYR A 271 14.40 -7.97 -4.89
CA TYR A 271 13.53 -9.02 -4.32
C TYR A 271 14.23 -10.39 -4.19
N ASP A 272 15.43 -10.56 -4.74
CA ASP A 272 16.25 -11.78 -4.64
C ASP A 272 16.50 -12.19 -3.18
N VAL A 273 16.45 -11.27 -2.24
CA VAL A 273 16.63 -11.54 -0.80
C VAL A 273 15.45 -12.34 -0.24
N ILE A 274 14.23 -12.15 -0.77
CA ILE A 274 12.99 -12.70 -0.19
C ILE A 274 12.20 -13.61 -1.14
N SER A 275 12.46 -13.55 -2.45
CA SER A 275 11.56 -14.14 -3.46
C SER A 275 11.35 -15.64 -3.28
N SER A 276 12.41 -16.40 -3.00
CA SER A 276 12.34 -17.85 -2.82
C SER A 276 11.55 -18.28 -1.57
N GLU A 277 11.46 -17.41 -0.56
CA GLU A 277 10.72 -17.69 0.66
C GLU A 277 9.30 -17.15 0.62
N VAL A 278 9.10 -15.94 0.08
CA VAL A 278 7.81 -15.25 0.13
C VAL A 278 6.89 -15.66 -1.02
N PHE A 279 7.35 -15.52 -2.29
CA PHE A 279 6.45 -15.70 -3.44
C PHE A 279 5.76 -17.08 -3.52
N PRO A 280 6.44 -18.20 -3.20
CA PRO A 280 5.80 -19.52 -3.20
C PRO A 280 4.75 -19.72 -2.07
N ARG A 281 4.80 -18.89 -1.00
CA ARG A 281 3.82 -18.97 0.10
C ARG A 281 2.53 -18.19 -0.18
N LEU A 282 2.55 -17.26 -1.14
CA LEU A 282 1.40 -16.41 -1.48
C LEU A 282 0.38 -17.14 -2.37
N THR A 283 0.00 -18.34 -1.98
CA THR A 283 -0.83 -19.27 -2.79
C THR A 283 -2.26 -18.78 -3.00
N ASN A 284 -2.77 -17.91 -2.12
CA ASN A 284 -4.12 -17.35 -2.20
C ASN A 284 -4.16 -16.01 -2.96
N LEU A 285 -3.03 -15.53 -3.46
CA LEU A 285 -2.95 -14.31 -4.24
C LEU A 285 -3.02 -14.60 -5.75
N ASP A 286 -3.57 -13.65 -6.50
CA ASP A 286 -3.66 -13.73 -7.97
C ASP A 286 -2.68 -12.75 -8.64
N ARG A 287 -2.32 -11.64 -7.97
CA ARG A 287 -1.50 -10.56 -8.54
C ARG A 287 -0.47 -10.04 -7.54
N LEU A 288 0.74 -9.83 -8.03
CA LEU A 288 1.81 -9.17 -7.30
C LEU A 288 2.18 -7.87 -8.01
N LEU A 289 2.03 -6.72 -7.31
CA LEU A 289 2.46 -5.42 -7.79
C LEU A 289 3.85 -5.14 -7.20
N LEU A 290 4.87 -5.18 -8.06
CA LEU A 290 6.27 -5.13 -7.65
C LEU A 290 6.96 -3.89 -8.22
N GLU A 291 7.71 -3.20 -7.38
CA GLU A 291 8.45 -1.99 -7.72
C GLU A 291 9.74 -2.30 -8.49
N TYR A 292 9.84 -1.76 -9.72
CA TYR A 292 10.98 -1.92 -10.62
C TYR A 292 11.32 -0.63 -11.40
N ASP A 293 11.06 0.53 -10.81
CA ASP A 293 11.23 1.84 -11.44
C ASP A 293 12.69 2.28 -11.65
N SER A 294 13.63 1.62 -11.01
CA SER A 294 15.06 1.98 -11.09
C SER A 294 15.96 0.79 -10.78
N ASP A 295 17.27 0.92 -11.08
CA ASP A 295 18.29 -0.10 -10.84
C ASP A 295 18.39 -0.50 -9.36
N ARG A 296 17.95 0.34 -8.46
CA ARG A 296 17.87 0.09 -7.02
C ARG A 296 16.97 -1.12 -6.67
N ALA A 297 16.02 -1.44 -7.54
CA ALA A 297 15.12 -2.58 -7.38
C ALA A 297 15.77 -3.93 -7.77
N GLY A 298 16.99 -3.91 -8.28
CA GLY A 298 17.67 -5.10 -8.79
C GLY A 298 17.14 -5.57 -10.14
N SER A 299 17.39 -6.84 -10.47
CA SER A 299 16.98 -7.48 -11.73
C SER A 299 15.59 -8.11 -11.63
N PHE A 300 15.05 -8.57 -12.77
CA PHE A 300 13.82 -9.35 -12.84
C PHE A 300 13.99 -10.84 -12.49
N ALA A 301 15.21 -11.32 -12.20
CA ALA A 301 15.44 -12.72 -11.86
C ALA A 301 14.53 -13.28 -10.74
N PRO A 302 14.19 -12.52 -9.67
CA PRO A 302 13.24 -12.96 -8.65
C PRO A 302 11.84 -13.34 -9.17
N LEU A 303 11.46 -12.88 -10.35
CA LEU A 303 10.17 -13.26 -10.97
C LEU A 303 10.11 -14.74 -11.37
N ALA A 304 11.22 -15.45 -11.38
CA ALA A 304 11.25 -16.90 -11.58
C ALA A 304 10.58 -17.67 -10.41
N ASP A 305 10.51 -17.06 -9.22
CA ASP A 305 9.94 -17.67 -8.02
C ASP A 305 8.42 -17.44 -7.89
N VAL A 306 7.81 -16.61 -8.77
CA VAL A 306 6.36 -16.39 -8.71
C VAL A 306 5.59 -17.62 -9.17
N LEU A 307 4.49 -17.91 -8.50
CA LEU A 307 3.66 -19.08 -8.83
C LEU A 307 3.07 -18.97 -10.26
N PRO A 308 2.82 -20.12 -10.92
CA PRO A 308 2.34 -20.12 -12.31
C PRO A 308 1.01 -19.38 -12.53
N HIS A 309 0.18 -19.23 -11.51
CA HIS A 309 -1.08 -18.50 -11.58
C HIS A 309 -0.95 -17.01 -11.28
N HIS A 310 0.17 -16.54 -10.70
CA HIS A 310 0.35 -15.13 -10.41
C HIS A 310 0.46 -14.30 -11.69
N GLN A 311 -0.24 -13.20 -11.73
CA GLN A 311 0.04 -12.09 -12.62
C GLN A 311 1.01 -11.13 -11.92
N VAL A 312 1.99 -10.60 -12.66
CA VAL A 312 2.94 -9.63 -12.13
C VAL A 312 2.65 -8.26 -12.75
N VAL A 313 2.41 -7.28 -11.91
CA VAL A 313 2.26 -5.89 -12.32
C VAL A 313 3.59 -5.20 -12.06
N LEU A 314 4.24 -4.79 -13.14
CA LEU A 314 5.54 -4.15 -13.09
C LEU A 314 5.37 -2.65 -12.80
N GLY A 315 5.81 -2.21 -11.65
CA GLY A 315 5.84 -0.81 -11.23
C GLY A 315 7.03 -0.10 -11.85
N LEU A 316 6.91 0.32 -13.12
CA LEU A 316 8.00 0.86 -13.93
C LEU A 316 8.01 2.39 -14.02
N VAL A 317 6.90 3.05 -13.66
CA VAL A 317 6.78 4.50 -13.70
C VAL A 317 6.98 5.05 -12.30
N THR A 318 8.04 5.84 -12.08
CA THR A 318 8.36 6.34 -10.74
C THR A 318 7.33 7.34 -10.22
N THR A 319 7.06 7.31 -8.93
CA THR A 319 6.28 8.34 -8.22
C THR A 319 7.16 9.23 -7.33
N LYS A 320 8.49 9.15 -7.51
CA LYS A 320 9.48 9.85 -6.69
C LYS A 320 9.78 11.27 -7.18
N ASP A 321 9.58 11.52 -8.46
CA ASP A 321 9.73 12.83 -9.09
C ASP A 321 8.78 13.00 -10.28
N GLY A 322 8.68 14.22 -10.80
CA GLY A 322 7.81 14.57 -11.93
C GLY A 322 8.39 14.28 -13.32
N ALA A 323 9.64 13.80 -13.41
CA ALA A 323 10.24 13.47 -14.72
C ALA A 323 9.49 12.33 -15.39
N LEU A 324 9.08 12.52 -16.64
CA LEU A 324 8.34 11.52 -17.39
C LEU A 324 9.31 10.54 -18.05
N GLU A 325 9.08 9.26 -17.85
CA GLU A 325 9.85 8.18 -18.44
C GLU A 325 9.62 8.14 -19.97
N ASN A 326 10.63 7.68 -20.71
CA ASN A 326 10.47 7.40 -22.13
C ASN A 326 9.59 6.13 -22.31
N PRO A 327 8.50 6.20 -23.07
CA PRO A 327 7.63 5.04 -23.31
C PRO A 327 8.36 3.82 -23.88
N ASP A 328 9.36 4.04 -24.76
CA ASP A 328 10.11 2.95 -25.39
C ASP A 328 11.01 2.23 -24.37
N ASP A 329 11.55 2.97 -23.39
CA ASP A 329 12.35 2.37 -22.31
C ASP A 329 11.45 1.53 -21.38
N VAL A 330 10.23 2.01 -21.09
CA VAL A 330 9.27 1.23 -20.28
C VAL A 330 8.86 -0.05 -21.01
N VAL A 331 8.62 0.00 -22.31
CA VAL A 331 8.33 -1.19 -23.14
C VAL A 331 9.51 -2.16 -23.12
N ALA A 332 10.74 -1.67 -23.29
CA ALA A 332 11.93 -2.53 -23.25
C ALA A 332 12.09 -3.23 -21.88
N ARG A 333 11.76 -2.56 -20.78
CA ARG A 333 11.76 -3.18 -19.44
C ARG A 333 10.68 -4.27 -19.30
N ILE A 334 9.51 -4.10 -19.93
CA ILE A 334 8.49 -5.16 -19.97
C ILE A 334 8.98 -6.34 -20.79
N GLU A 335 9.64 -6.11 -21.93
CA GLU A 335 10.24 -7.16 -22.76
C GLU A 335 11.31 -7.93 -21.99
N GLU A 336 12.20 -7.26 -21.26
CA GLU A 336 13.21 -7.89 -20.39
C GLU A 336 12.54 -8.82 -19.34
N ALA A 337 11.45 -8.39 -18.71
CA ALA A 337 10.74 -9.20 -17.73
C ALA A 337 10.13 -10.48 -18.34
N THR A 338 9.92 -10.53 -19.67
CA THR A 338 9.40 -11.74 -20.36
C THR A 338 10.39 -12.90 -20.36
N GLU A 339 11.65 -12.67 -20.03
CA GLU A 339 12.62 -13.75 -19.82
C GLU A 339 12.26 -14.65 -18.63
N HIS A 340 11.47 -14.12 -17.68
CA HIS A 340 11.10 -14.81 -16.44
C HIS A 340 9.61 -15.13 -16.35
N VAL A 341 8.74 -14.24 -16.86
CA VAL A 341 7.26 -14.38 -16.77
C VAL A 341 6.66 -14.11 -18.14
N PRO A 342 5.84 -15.02 -18.69
CA PRO A 342 5.19 -14.81 -19.99
C PRO A 342 4.40 -13.50 -20.08
N LEU A 343 4.43 -12.83 -21.24
CA LEU A 343 3.81 -11.51 -21.45
C LEU A 343 2.33 -11.45 -21.06
N GLU A 344 1.60 -12.54 -21.27
CA GLU A 344 0.18 -12.67 -20.90
C GLU A 344 -0.05 -12.67 -19.38
N ARG A 345 0.98 -12.80 -18.57
CA ARG A 345 0.95 -12.70 -17.10
C ARG A 345 1.52 -11.38 -16.58
N LEU A 346 1.98 -10.48 -17.46
CA LEU A 346 2.50 -9.17 -17.09
C LEU A 346 1.44 -8.07 -17.23
N ALA A 347 1.60 -7.01 -16.45
CA ALA A 347 0.87 -5.75 -16.53
C ALA A 347 1.81 -4.62 -16.09
N VAL A 348 1.39 -3.36 -16.21
CA VAL A 348 2.19 -2.19 -15.85
C VAL A 348 1.43 -1.27 -14.91
N SER A 349 2.16 -0.64 -13.99
CA SER A 349 1.65 0.38 -13.06
C SER A 349 2.72 1.42 -12.72
N PRO A 350 2.34 2.51 -12.03
CA PRO A 350 3.31 3.27 -11.23
C PRO A 350 3.97 2.36 -10.18
N GLN A 351 5.15 2.76 -9.75
CA GLN A 351 5.96 1.97 -8.80
C GLN A 351 5.33 1.90 -7.40
N CYS A 352 4.59 2.94 -7.00
CA CYS A 352 3.86 3.05 -5.73
C CYS A 352 2.65 3.98 -5.90
N GLY A 353 1.91 4.28 -4.83
CA GLY A 353 0.98 5.40 -4.80
C GLY A 353 1.69 6.75 -4.93
N PHE A 354 1.00 7.77 -5.43
CA PHE A 354 1.56 9.12 -5.61
C PHE A 354 1.63 9.91 -4.30
N ALA A 355 0.80 9.60 -3.32
CA ALA A 355 0.77 10.28 -2.02
C ALA A 355 0.34 9.32 -0.90
N SER A 356 1.28 8.59 -0.34
CA SER A 356 1.02 7.66 0.77
C SER A 356 0.58 8.34 2.07
N GLY A 357 0.74 9.67 2.18
CA GLY A 357 0.25 10.52 3.26
C GLY A 357 -0.07 11.93 2.77
N GLU A 358 -0.72 12.73 3.60
CA GLU A 358 -1.14 14.10 3.22
C GLU A 358 0.03 15.02 2.85
N ILE A 359 1.20 14.81 3.46
CA ILE A 359 2.39 15.67 3.29
C ILE A 359 3.26 15.21 2.11
N ALA A 360 3.11 13.97 1.66
CA ALA A 360 3.93 13.42 0.58
C ALA A 360 3.57 14.10 -0.75
N ARG A 361 4.43 15.01 -1.20
CA ARG A 361 4.28 15.69 -2.48
C ARG A 361 5.62 15.73 -3.19
N THR A 362 5.74 14.95 -4.24
CA THR A 362 6.96 14.80 -5.02
C THR A 362 6.84 15.40 -6.42
N MET A 363 5.61 15.73 -6.83
CA MET A 363 5.29 16.24 -8.17
C MET A 363 3.99 17.06 -8.17
N THR A 364 3.66 17.65 -9.29
CA THR A 364 2.39 18.35 -9.54
C THR A 364 1.28 17.40 -9.96
N LEU A 365 0.02 17.88 -9.97
CA LEU A 365 -1.12 17.12 -10.48
C LEU A 365 -0.99 16.84 -11.98
N GLU A 366 -0.43 17.78 -12.74
CA GLU A 366 -0.19 17.62 -14.18
C GLU A 366 0.88 16.56 -14.47
N GLU A 367 1.92 16.50 -13.67
CA GLU A 367 2.95 15.47 -13.77
C GLU A 367 2.39 14.09 -13.40
N GLN A 368 1.57 13.99 -12.34
CA GLN A 368 0.83 12.76 -12.01
C GLN A 368 -0.06 12.31 -13.17
N GLU A 369 -0.84 13.23 -13.77
CA GLU A 369 -1.67 12.90 -14.93
C GLU A 369 -0.83 12.38 -16.10
N ALA A 370 0.32 13.03 -16.39
CA ALA A 370 1.21 12.60 -17.45
C ALA A 370 1.75 11.18 -17.23
N LYS A 371 2.13 10.85 -15.99
CA LYS A 371 2.59 9.50 -15.62
C LYS A 371 1.48 8.45 -15.71
N LEU A 372 0.28 8.74 -15.25
CA LEU A 372 -0.87 7.83 -15.42
C LEU A 372 -1.22 7.63 -16.90
N ARG A 373 -1.14 8.68 -17.70
CA ARG A 373 -1.33 8.61 -19.16
C ARG A 373 -0.28 7.71 -19.82
N LEU A 374 0.97 7.81 -19.38
CA LEU A 374 2.06 6.94 -19.84
C LEU A 374 1.76 5.47 -19.55
N VAL A 375 1.30 5.14 -18.34
CA VAL A 375 0.90 3.76 -17.99
C VAL A 375 -0.18 3.23 -18.94
N GLY A 376 -1.24 4.01 -19.20
CA GLY A 376 -2.31 3.65 -20.13
C GLY A 376 -1.81 3.53 -21.58
N GLU A 377 -0.89 4.39 -22.01
CA GLU A 377 -0.27 4.34 -23.34
C GLU A 377 0.58 3.08 -23.51
N VAL A 378 1.48 2.80 -22.58
CA VAL A 378 2.33 1.61 -22.61
C VAL A 378 1.49 0.34 -22.62
N ALA A 379 0.45 0.27 -21.80
CA ALA A 379 -0.44 -0.89 -21.80
C ALA A 379 -1.09 -1.12 -23.17
N ARG A 380 -1.55 -0.07 -23.83
CA ARG A 380 -2.11 -0.19 -25.20
C ARG A 380 -1.06 -0.58 -26.25
N ARG A 381 0.17 -0.11 -26.11
CA ARG A 381 1.26 -0.47 -27.05
C ARG A 381 1.65 -1.93 -26.96
N VAL A 382 1.66 -2.47 -25.75
CA VAL A 382 2.15 -3.83 -25.48
C VAL A 382 1.05 -4.89 -25.64
N TRP A 383 -0.17 -4.60 -25.19
CA TRP A 383 -1.24 -5.61 -25.17
C TRP A 383 -2.46 -5.28 -26.07
N GLY A 384 -2.53 -4.09 -26.65
CA GLY A 384 -3.60 -3.69 -27.58
C GLY A 384 -4.71 -2.94 -26.85
#